data_e18ef17ab5f129b792c0317ccc4efd1a
#
_entry.id   e18ef17ab5f129b792c0317ccc4efd1a
#
_cell.length_a   1.000
_cell.length_b   1.000
_cell.length_c   1.000
_cell.angle_alpha   90.00
_cell.angle_beta   90.00
_cell.angle_gamma   90.00
#
_symmetry.space_group_name_H-M   'P 1'
#
loop_
_entity.id
_entity.type
_entity.pdbx_description
1 polymer ?
#
loop_
_entity_poly.entity_id
_entity_poly.type
_entity_poly.pdbx_seq_one_letter_code
_entity_poly.pdbx_strand_id
1 'polypeptide(L)'
;TAISARMAEDIMARLHFEKALRDRIRAQLACFDDMFRPERAAIHKEMARLGAETVQNLLYTKQADNAAKAPAGLERAQALWHEAQKIYDELISEGACCSIHELKISGEDLAALGYHGREIGAVLARLLDEVAAEKLPNKPEALQARAVRLWRSGYARHTMKENETH
;
A
#
# COMPACT_ATOMS: atom_id res chain seq x y z
N THR A 1 9.05 -18.27 -1.71
CA THR A 1 8.07 -17.46 -0.94
C THR A 1 6.69 -18.07 -0.86
N ALA A 2 6.07 -18.59 -1.94
CA ALA A 2 4.77 -19.28 -1.84
C ALA A 2 4.83 -20.49 -0.88
N ILE A 3 5.93 -21.24 -0.91
CA ILE A 3 6.16 -22.36 0.01
C ILE A 3 6.28 -21.87 1.46
N SER A 4 7.06 -20.81 1.69
CA SER A 4 7.26 -20.23 3.03
C SER A 4 5.96 -19.70 3.61
N ALA A 5 5.13 -19.03 2.82
CA ALA A 5 3.83 -18.53 3.25
C ALA A 5 2.88 -19.67 3.65
N ARG A 6 2.86 -20.77 2.90
CA ARG A 6 2.06 -21.94 3.22
C ARG A 6 2.53 -22.64 4.49
N MET A 7 3.85 -22.83 4.63
CA MET A 7 4.43 -23.41 5.85
C MET A 7 4.12 -22.57 7.09
N ALA A 8 4.24 -21.25 6.99
CA ALA A 8 3.90 -20.34 8.08
C ALA A 8 2.41 -20.43 8.43
N GLU A 9 1.52 -20.48 7.46
CA GLU A 9 0.07 -20.64 7.68
C GLU A 9 -0.25 -21.93 8.43
N ASP A 10 0.33 -23.07 8.02
CA ASP A 10 0.14 -24.37 8.65
C ASP A 10 0.65 -24.38 10.11
N ILE A 11 1.82 -23.77 10.35
CA ILE A 11 2.39 -23.65 11.70
C ILE A 11 1.51 -22.77 12.58
N MET A 12 1.11 -21.60 12.11
CA MET A 12 0.31 -20.65 12.87
C MET A 12 -1.10 -21.20 13.15
N ALA A 13 -1.70 -21.91 12.19
CA ALA A 13 -2.99 -22.59 12.40
C ALA A 13 -2.89 -23.65 13.50
N ARG A 14 -1.84 -24.49 13.47
CA ARG A 14 -1.59 -25.52 14.49
C ARG A 14 -1.33 -24.92 15.88
N LEU A 15 -0.69 -23.77 15.95
CA LEU A 15 -0.40 -23.06 17.21
C LEU A 15 -1.54 -22.13 17.65
N HIS A 16 -2.68 -22.15 16.96
CA HIS A 16 -3.86 -21.35 17.26
C HIS A 16 -3.61 -19.83 17.32
N PHE A 17 -2.73 -19.31 16.45
CA PHE A 17 -2.55 -17.86 16.32
C PHE A 17 -3.83 -17.19 15.86
N GLU A 18 -4.08 -15.97 16.34
CA GLU A 18 -5.23 -15.17 15.93
C GLU A 18 -5.25 -14.91 14.42
N LYS A 19 -6.44 -14.88 13.82
CA LYS A 19 -6.63 -14.69 12.39
C LYS A 19 -5.96 -13.40 11.89
N ALA A 20 -6.10 -12.29 12.62
CA ALA A 20 -5.50 -11.01 12.25
C ALA A 20 -3.96 -11.09 12.15
N LEU A 21 -3.31 -11.79 13.07
CA LEU A 21 -1.85 -11.99 13.05
C LEU A 21 -1.44 -12.89 11.88
N ARG A 22 -2.19 -13.97 11.61
CA ARG A 22 -1.92 -14.85 10.45
C ARG A 22 -2.05 -14.10 9.12
N ASP A 23 -3.08 -13.28 8.96
CA ASP A 23 -3.29 -12.48 7.76
C ASP A 23 -2.16 -11.46 7.54
N ARG A 24 -1.67 -10.81 8.62
CA ARG A 24 -0.50 -9.90 8.57
C ARG A 24 0.77 -10.62 8.14
N ILE A 25 1.10 -11.74 8.79
CA ILE A 25 2.33 -12.51 8.47
C ILE A 25 2.27 -13.03 7.04
N ARG A 26 1.10 -13.50 6.58
CA ARG A 26 0.91 -13.95 5.20
C ARG A 26 1.14 -12.82 4.19
N ALA A 27 0.59 -11.63 4.45
CA ALA A 27 0.80 -10.46 3.60
C ALA A 27 2.28 -10.06 3.56
N GLN A 28 2.96 -10.06 4.72
CA GLN A 28 4.38 -9.76 4.83
C GLN A 28 5.24 -10.77 4.06
N LEU A 29 4.97 -12.07 4.18
CA LEU A 29 5.69 -13.11 3.46
C LEU A 29 5.46 -13.06 1.95
N ALA A 30 4.23 -12.72 1.53
CA ALA A 30 3.91 -12.58 0.10
C ALA A 30 4.72 -11.46 -0.58
N CYS A 31 5.03 -10.39 0.18
CA CYS A 31 5.78 -9.23 -0.31
C CYS A 31 7.28 -9.29 0.05
N PHE A 32 7.72 -10.35 0.73
CA PHE A 32 9.11 -10.43 1.20
C PHE A 32 10.13 -10.42 0.07
N ASP A 33 9.83 -11.00 -1.08
CA ASP A 33 10.71 -11.01 -2.25
C ASP A 33 10.58 -9.76 -3.12
N ASP A 34 9.55 -8.92 -2.87
CA ASP A 34 9.38 -7.68 -3.61
C ASP A 34 10.59 -6.76 -3.37
N MET A 35 11.15 -6.27 -4.47
CA MET A 35 12.26 -5.33 -4.42
C MET A 35 11.71 -3.95 -4.10
N PHE A 36 11.86 -3.54 -2.85
CA PHE A 36 11.62 -2.14 -2.46
C PHE A 36 12.66 -1.25 -3.13
N ARG A 37 12.20 -0.32 -3.95
CA ARG A 37 13.05 0.80 -4.37
C ARG A 37 13.00 1.85 -3.27
N PRO A 38 14.14 2.39 -2.81
CA PRO A 38 14.17 3.48 -1.84
C PRO A 38 13.79 4.82 -2.51
N GLU A 39 12.61 4.84 -3.12
CA GLU A 39 12.01 5.99 -3.76
C GLU A 39 10.74 6.34 -2.98
N ARG A 40 10.57 7.61 -2.66
CA ARG A 40 9.47 8.09 -1.82
C ARG A 40 8.09 7.61 -2.32
N ALA A 41 7.80 7.81 -3.61
CA ALA A 41 6.54 7.37 -4.20
C ALA A 41 6.36 5.84 -4.16
N ALA A 42 7.44 5.05 -4.26
CA ALA A 42 7.36 3.60 -4.18
C ALA A 42 7.01 3.15 -2.76
N ILE A 43 7.68 3.69 -1.73
CA ILE A 43 7.41 3.37 -0.32
C ILE A 43 6.01 3.83 0.07
N HIS A 44 5.60 5.04 -0.31
CA HIS A 44 4.27 5.57 -0.02
C HIS A 44 3.17 4.68 -0.64
N LYS A 45 3.33 4.22 -1.88
CA LYS A 45 2.41 3.26 -2.51
C LYS A 45 2.32 1.93 -1.75
N GLU A 46 3.43 1.40 -1.29
CA GLU A 46 3.41 0.19 -0.49
C GLU A 46 2.71 0.41 0.86
N MET A 47 2.91 1.56 1.50
CA MET A 47 2.18 1.95 2.71
C MET A 47 0.66 2.05 2.45
N ALA A 48 0.25 2.61 1.33
CA ALA A 48 -1.16 2.68 0.94
C ALA A 48 -1.76 1.30 0.60
N ARG A 49 -0.96 0.38 0.04
CA ARG A 49 -1.38 -0.98 -0.34
C ARG A 49 -1.44 -1.95 0.83
N LEU A 50 -0.42 -1.94 1.70
CA LEU A 50 -0.22 -2.94 2.77
C LEU A 50 -0.58 -2.40 4.16
N GLY A 51 -0.68 -1.10 4.30
CA GLY A 51 -0.73 -0.41 5.58
C GLY A 51 0.67 -0.08 6.11
N ALA A 52 0.80 1.06 6.77
CA ALA A 52 2.08 1.57 7.27
C ALA A 52 2.78 0.57 8.23
N GLU A 53 2.03 -0.04 9.17
CA GLU A 53 2.58 -1.03 10.11
C GLU A 53 3.19 -2.25 9.39
N THR A 54 2.54 -2.75 8.34
CA THR A 54 3.06 -3.90 7.58
C THR A 54 4.36 -3.56 6.87
N VAL A 55 4.44 -2.36 6.28
CA VAL A 55 5.67 -1.87 5.62
C VAL A 55 6.79 -1.70 6.62
N GLN A 56 6.53 -1.15 7.81
CA GLN A 56 7.51 -1.03 8.90
C GLN A 56 8.10 -2.38 9.27
N ASN A 57 7.22 -3.37 9.53
CA ASN A 57 7.63 -4.73 9.88
C ASN A 57 8.45 -5.38 8.77
N LEU A 58 8.08 -5.13 7.51
CA LEU A 58 8.82 -5.63 6.35
C LEU A 58 10.22 -5.02 6.26
N LEU A 59 10.36 -3.70 6.49
CA LEU A 59 11.66 -3.03 6.53
C LEU A 59 12.56 -3.60 7.63
N TYR A 60 12.04 -3.79 8.85
CA TYR A 60 12.80 -4.42 9.94
C TYR A 60 13.23 -5.85 9.61
N THR A 61 12.33 -6.65 9.04
CA THR A 61 12.65 -8.03 8.67
C THR A 61 13.73 -8.09 7.58
N LYS A 62 13.68 -7.18 6.61
CA LYS A 62 14.70 -7.06 5.55
C LYS A 62 16.06 -6.63 6.11
N GLN A 63 16.08 -5.69 7.05
CA GLN A 63 17.32 -5.27 7.72
C GLN A 63 17.92 -6.44 8.52
N ALA A 64 17.12 -7.18 9.27
CA ALA A 64 17.56 -8.34 10.04
C ALA A 64 18.08 -9.48 9.14
N ASP A 65 17.36 -9.79 8.04
CA ASP A 65 17.77 -10.80 7.06
C ASP A 65 19.12 -10.43 6.41
N ASN A 66 19.30 -9.15 6.06
CA ASN A 66 20.58 -8.70 5.52
C ASN A 66 21.71 -8.76 6.54
N ALA A 67 21.46 -8.42 7.79
CA ALA A 67 22.48 -8.49 8.84
C ALA A 67 22.96 -9.94 9.10
N ALA A 68 22.12 -10.93 8.80
CA ALA A 68 22.43 -12.35 8.97
C ALA A 68 23.17 -12.96 7.75
N LYS A 69 23.30 -12.23 6.64
CA LYS A 69 23.96 -12.72 5.42
C LYS A 69 25.49 -12.47 5.45
N ALA A 70 26.23 -13.21 4.62
CA ALA A 70 27.67 -13.08 4.50
C ALA A 70 28.12 -11.67 4.02
N PRO A 71 29.35 -11.22 4.37
CA PRO A 71 29.80 -9.82 4.19
C PRO A 71 29.77 -9.26 2.77
N ALA A 72 29.88 -10.11 1.75
CA ALA A 72 29.92 -9.68 0.36
C ALA A 72 28.61 -9.01 -0.08
N GLY A 73 28.63 -7.70 -0.30
CA GLY A 73 27.47 -6.89 -0.71
C GLY A 73 26.60 -6.36 0.44
N LEU A 74 26.96 -6.66 1.69
CA LEU A 74 26.22 -6.27 2.88
C LEU A 74 26.06 -4.75 3.01
N GLU A 75 27.15 -4.00 2.82
CA GLU A 75 27.16 -2.53 2.97
C GLU A 75 26.16 -1.86 2.02
N ARG A 76 26.13 -2.28 0.76
CA ARG A 76 25.21 -1.72 -0.24
C ARG A 76 23.75 -2.04 0.09
N ALA A 77 23.48 -3.26 0.54
CA ALA A 77 22.15 -3.69 0.93
C ALA A 77 21.70 -2.97 2.21
N GLN A 78 22.56 -2.79 3.19
CA GLN A 78 22.30 -2.03 4.40
C GLN A 78 21.99 -0.57 4.09
N ALA A 79 22.80 0.09 3.24
CA ALA A 79 22.56 1.47 2.83
C ALA A 79 21.18 1.64 2.17
N LEU A 80 20.77 0.71 1.32
CA LEU A 80 19.46 0.71 0.66
C LEU A 80 18.31 0.63 1.69
N TRP A 81 18.41 -0.27 2.66
CA TRP A 81 17.35 -0.42 3.67
C TRP A 81 17.32 0.72 4.68
N HIS A 82 18.46 1.33 5.01
CA HIS A 82 18.51 2.54 5.82
C HIS A 82 17.85 3.73 5.10
N GLU A 83 18.11 3.90 3.80
CA GLU A 83 17.46 4.93 3.01
C GLU A 83 15.95 4.70 2.91
N ALA A 84 15.51 3.46 2.69
CA ALA A 84 14.09 3.11 2.69
C ALA A 84 13.42 3.41 4.05
N GLN A 85 14.10 3.10 5.16
CA GLN A 85 13.60 3.41 6.51
C GLN A 85 13.48 4.92 6.72
N LYS A 86 14.48 5.68 6.34
CA LYS A 86 14.46 7.14 6.45
C LYS A 86 13.28 7.75 5.70
N ILE A 87 13.04 7.31 4.45
CA ILE A 87 11.89 7.76 3.66
C ILE A 87 10.56 7.37 4.34
N TYR A 88 10.47 6.17 4.90
CA TYR A 88 9.29 5.74 5.66
C TYR A 88 9.05 6.66 6.87
N ASP A 89 10.07 6.95 7.64
CA ASP A 89 9.97 7.81 8.83
C ASP A 89 9.58 9.25 8.47
N GLU A 90 10.08 9.77 7.35
CA GLU A 90 9.68 11.06 6.79
C GLU A 90 8.19 11.07 6.42
N LEU A 91 7.71 10.05 5.70
CA LEU A 91 6.31 9.90 5.33
C LEU A 91 5.39 9.85 6.56
N ILE A 92 5.77 9.11 7.59
CA ILE A 92 5.02 9.04 8.85
C ILE A 92 5.00 10.41 9.56
N SER A 93 6.16 11.08 9.66
CA SER A 93 6.27 12.37 10.33
C SER A 93 5.47 13.49 9.66
N GLU A 94 5.33 13.42 8.34
CA GLU A 94 4.54 14.35 7.53
C GLU A 94 3.04 14.02 7.55
N GLY A 95 2.63 12.88 8.11
CA GLY A 95 1.24 12.43 8.07
C GLY A 95 0.77 12.07 6.67
N ALA A 96 1.62 11.35 5.92
CA ALA A 96 1.30 10.92 4.56
C ALA A 96 0.02 10.07 4.54
N CYS A 97 -0.82 10.31 3.53
CA CYS A 97 -2.10 9.62 3.37
C CYS A 97 -1.88 8.18 2.89
N CYS A 98 -2.08 7.23 3.78
CA CYS A 98 -1.85 5.80 3.51
C CYS A 98 -3.14 4.98 3.45
N SER A 99 -4.30 5.61 3.62
CA SER A 99 -5.59 4.90 3.57
C SER A 99 -6.69 5.77 2.95
N ILE A 100 -7.74 5.10 2.46
CA ILE A 100 -8.93 5.77 1.91
C ILE A 100 -9.58 6.71 2.96
N HIS A 101 -9.51 6.35 4.24
CA HIS A 101 -10.10 7.12 5.34
C HIS A 101 -9.34 8.43 5.62
N GLU A 102 -8.10 8.54 5.19
CA GLU A 102 -7.25 9.73 5.35
C GLU A 102 -7.34 10.68 4.15
N LEU A 103 -8.01 10.27 3.07
CA LEU A 103 -8.29 11.15 1.94
C LEU A 103 -9.16 12.33 2.38
N LYS A 104 -8.83 13.51 1.91
CA LYS A 104 -9.61 14.74 2.16
C LYS A 104 -10.81 14.89 1.20
N ILE A 105 -11.40 13.75 0.85
CA ILE A 105 -12.66 13.61 0.10
C ILE A 105 -13.39 12.38 0.62
N SER A 106 -14.70 12.49 0.80
CA SER A 106 -15.53 11.41 1.31
C SER A 106 -16.31 10.68 0.21
N GLY A 107 -16.91 9.53 0.57
CA GLY A 107 -17.85 8.86 -0.32
C GLY A 107 -19.12 9.70 -0.60
N GLU A 108 -19.53 10.55 0.35
CA GLU A 108 -20.67 11.47 0.19
C GLU A 108 -20.37 12.55 -0.84
N ASP A 109 -19.14 13.10 -0.83
CA ASP A 109 -18.70 14.07 -1.83
C ASP A 109 -18.73 13.45 -3.25
N LEU A 110 -18.30 12.19 -3.37
CA LEU A 110 -18.36 11.47 -4.64
C LEU A 110 -19.81 11.15 -5.05
N ALA A 111 -20.68 10.82 -4.11
CA ALA A 111 -22.10 10.61 -4.39
C ALA A 111 -22.76 11.89 -4.91
N ALA A 112 -22.41 13.05 -4.36
CA ALA A 112 -22.86 14.35 -4.85
C ALA A 112 -22.39 14.66 -6.28
N LEU A 113 -21.27 14.07 -6.72
CA LEU A 113 -20.77 14.15 -8.10
C LEU A 113 -21.43 13.13 -9.05
N GLY A 114 -22.32 12.27 -8.53
CA GLY A 114 -23.06 11.27 -9.29
C GLY A 114 -22.51 9.86 -9.27
N TYR A 115 -21.45 9.57 -8.50
CA TYR A 115 -20.94 8.20 -8.31
C TYR A 115 -21.85 7.40 -7.39
N HIS A 116 -22.03 6.09 -7.66
CA HIS A 116 -22.92 5.23 -6.88
C HIS A 116 -22.27 3.88 -6.56
N GLY A 117 -22.65 3.33 -5.41
CA GLY A 117 -22.28 1.97 -5.02
C GLY A 117 -20.78 1.67 -5.12
N ARG A 118 -20.42 0.66 -5.90
CA ARG A 118 -19.02 0.23 -6.06
C ARG A 118 -18.12 1.25 -6.76
N GLU A 119 -18.69 2.16 -7.56
CA GLU A 119 -17.92 3.21 -8.24
C GLU A 119 -17.21 4.14 -7.24
N ILE A 120 -17.85 4.43 -6.10
CA ILE A 120 -17.27 5.26 -5.04
C ILE A 120 -15.97 4.64 -4.53
N GLY A 121 -16.00 3.34 -4.20
CA GLY A 121 -14.82 2.62 -3.73
C GLY A 121 -13.68 2.59 -4.75
N ALA A 122 -14.02 2.36 -6.03
CA ALA A 122 -13.03 2.34 -7.12
C ALA A 122 -12.38 3.72 -7.33
N VAL A 123 -13.16 4.80 -7.22
CA VAL A 123 -12.64 6.17 -7.35
C VAL A 123 -11.78 6.54 -6.16
N LEU A 124 -12.20 6.22 -4.93
CA LEU A 124 -11.39 6.47 -3.73
C LEU A 124 -10.05 5.73 -3.80
N ALA A 125 -10.06 4.45 -4.20
CA ALA A 125 -8.85 3.67 -4.38
C ALA A 125 -7.93 4.30 -5.45
N ARG A 126 -8.50 4.77 -6.56
CA ARG A 126 -7.74 5.47 -7.61
C ARG A 126 -7.13 6.77 -7.13
N LEU A 127 -7.88 7.57 -6.38
CA LEU A 127 -7.38 8.82 -5.81
C LEU A 127 -6.26 8.56 -4.81
N LEU A 128 -6.38 7.54 -3.97
CA LEU A 128 -5.34 7.13 -3.04
C LEU A 128 -4.06 6.71 -3.79
N ASP A 129 -4.17 5.91 -4.85
CA ASP A 129 -3.01 5.51 -5.67
C ASP A 129 -2.31 6.73 -6.29
N GLU A 130 -3.06 7.73 -6.76
CA GLU A 130 -2.48 8.95 -7.32
C GLU A 130 -1.84 9.84 -6.25
N VAL A 131 -2.40 9.89 -5.05
CA VAL A 131 -1.80 10.60 -3.89
C VAL A 131 -0.52 9.90 -3.45
N ALA A 132 -0.55 8.58 -3.28
CA ALA A 132 0.62 7.80 -2.92
C ALA A 132 1.73 7.83 -3.98
N ALA A 133 1.35 7.98 -5.25
CA ALA A 133 2.29 8.19 -6.35
C ALA A 133 2.85 9.62 -6.42
N GLU A 134 2.48 10.51 -5.49
CA GLU A 134 2.84 11.94 -5.46
C GLU A 134 2.42 12.74 -6.71
N LYS A 135 1.42 12.22 -7.44
CA LYS A 135 0.85 12.85 -8.64
C LYS A 135 -0.32 13.78 -8.33
N LEU A 136 -0.91 13.63 -7.13
CA LEU A 136 -2.08 14.38 -6.69
C LEU A 136 -1.91 14.75 -5.21
N PRO A 137 -2.03 16.03 -4.83
CA PRO A 137 -1.99 16.41 -3.43
C PRO A 137 -3.27 15.98 -2.71
N ASN A 138 -3.17 15.51 -1.47
CA ASN A 138 -4.31 15.17 -0.62
C ASN A 138 -4.99 16.46 -0.10
N LYS A 139 -5.60 17.23 -1.01
CA LYS A 139 -6.36 18.46 -0.71
C LYS A 139 -7.75 18.35 -1.30
N PRO A 140 -8.81 18.82 -0.58
CA PRO A 140 -10.21 18.68 -1.02
C PRO A 140 -10.42 19.14 -2.45
N GLU A 141 -9.93 20.32 -2.80
CA GLU A 141 -10.13 20.93 -4.12
C GLU A 141 -9.47 20.12 -5.25
N ALA A 142 -8.25 19.61 -4.99
CA ALA A 142 -7.51 18.83 -5.97
C ALA A 142 -8.16 17.46 -6.19
N LEU A 143 -8.57 16.80 -5.11
CA LEU A 143 -9.25 15.51 -5.15
C LEU A 143 -10.61 15.61 -5.84
N GLN A 144 -11.39 16.64 -5.52
CA GLN A 144 -12.68 16.89 -6.15
C GLN A 144 -12.54 17.18 -7.64
N ALA A 145 -11.59 18.04 -8.03
CA ALA A 145 -11.31 18.33 -9.42
C ALA A 145 -10.89 17.07 -10.20
N ARG A 146 -10.09 16.19 -9.55
CA ARG A 146 -9.68 14.92 -10.14
C ARG A 146 -10.86 13.96 -10.29
N ALA A 147 -11.70 13.83 -9.27
CA ALA A 147 -12.93 13.01 -9.30
C ALA A 147 -13.85 13.46 -10.45
N VAL A 148 -14.08 14.77 -10.64
CA VAL A 148 -14.86 15.28 -11.76
C VAL A 148 -14.27 14.88 -13.13
N ARG A 149 -12.95 14.89 -13.28
CA ARG A 149 -12.29 14.43 -14.51
C ARG A 149 -12.49 12.93 -14.74
N LEU A 150 -12.38 12.12 -13.69
CA LEU A 150 -12.64 10.67 -13.76
C LEU A 150 -14.10 10.39 -14.13
N TRP A 151 -15.05 11.14 -13.59
CA TRP A 151 -16.46 11.06 -13.98
C TRP A 151 -16.68 11.30 -15.46
N ARG A 152 -16.11 12.41 -15.98
CA ARG A 152 -16.23 12.79 -17.40
C ARG A 152 -15.58 11.78 -18.34
N SER A 153 -14.50 11.13 -17.93
CA SER A 153 -13.84 10.10 -18.72
C SER A 153 -14.54 8.75 -18.70
N GLY A 154 -15.57 8.56 -17.86
CA GLY A 154 -16.26 7.28 -17.68
C GLY A 154 -15.44 6.20 -16.98
N TYR A 155 -14.35 6.57 -16.30
CA TYR A 155 -13.41 5.64 -15.67
C TYR A 155 -14.10 4.56 -14.83
N ALA A 156 -14.98 4.95 -13.91
CA ALA A 156 -15.62 4.00 -13.01
C ALA A 156 -16.58 3.03 -13.73
N ARG A 157 -17.20 3.46 -14.82
CA ARG A 157 -18.12 2.64 -15.64
C ARG A 157 -17.39 1.60 -16.48
N HIS A 158 -16.14 1.86 -16.88
CA HIS A 158 -15.33 0.93 -17.66
C HIS A 158 -14.67 -0.13 -16.78
N THR A 159 -14.14 0.27 -15.64
CA THR A 159 -13.47 -0.62 -14.67
C THR A 159 -14.41 -1.69 -14.11
N MET A 160 -15.71 -1.40 -14.03
CA MET A 160 -16.71 -2.39 -13.57
C MET A 160 -17.05 -3.45 -14.62
N LYS A 161 -17.05 -3.11 -15.91
CA LYS A 161 -17.32 -4.07 -16.97
C LYS A 161 -16.20 -5.10 -17.14
N GLU A 162 -14.96 -4.72 -16.87
CA GLU A 162 -13.82 -5.64 -16.96
C GLU A 162 -13.78 -6.65 -15.81
N ASN A 163 -14.25 -6.27 -14.61
CA ASN A 163 -14.31 -7.16 -13.44
C ASN A 163 -15.53 -8.12 -13.42
N GLU A 164 -16.53 -7.91 -14.27
CA GLU A 164 -17.68 -8.83 -14.42
C GLU A 164 -17.42 -9.93 -15.46
N THR A 165 -16.29 -9.87 -16.17
CA THR A 165 -15.95 -10.82 -17.27
C THR A 165 -14.88 -11.84 -16.85
N HIS A 166 -14.50 -11.86 -15.60
CA HIS A 166 -13.56 -12.83 -15.00
C HIS A 166 -14.17 -13.45 -13.76
#